data_309a4fca1218cb4a7ba6b97b331a8b85
#
_entry.id   309a4fca1218cb4a7ba6b97b331a8b85
#
_cell.length_a   1.000
_cell.length_b   1.000
_cell.length_c   1.000
_cell.angle_alpha   90.00
_cell.angle_beta   90.00
_cell.angle_gamma   90.00
#
_symmetry.space_group_name_H-M   'P 1'
#
loop_
_entity.id
_entity.type
_entity.pdbx_description
1 polymer ?
#
loop_
_entity_poly.entity_id
_entity_poly.type
_entity_poly.pdbx_seq_one_letter_code
_entity_poly.pdbx_strand_id
1 'polypeptide(L)'
;MTNRYNNRRQYFDELARTSKEYLSEYIRSYKDLSPGSLVLEIGCGEGGNLVPFAEKGCQVYGIDISAGKIDNARKFFADCGLEGTFICSDFLKMDLTAYIAKYDLIIMHDVIEHIEPEHKATFLNQAKMLLNRDGVMMIAFPAWAMPFGGHQQICRHPLCRLPFIHLLPRSLYQKYLEIMGESEARINELISIRRSGMSIE
;
A
#
# COMPACT_ATOMS: atom_id res chain seq x y z
N MET A 1 -15.42 9.85 -9.52
CA MET A 1 -14.34 9.11 -8.84
C MET A 1 -14.83 8.01 -7.89
N THR A 2 -16.10 7.94 -7.56
CA THR A 2 -16.68 6.97 -6.61
C THR A 2 -16.80 5.53 -7.14
N ASN A 3 -16.69 5.32 -8.45
CA ASN A 3 -16.87 3.98 -9.05
C ASN A 3 -15.61 3.09 -9.00
N ARG A 4 -14.41 3.69 -8.91
CA ARG A 4 -13.12 2.99 -8.92
C ARG A 4 -12.94 2.04 -7.72
N TYR A 5 -13.27 2.52 -6.53
CA TYR A 5 -13.16 1.70 -5.30
C TYR A 5 -14.28 0.65 -5.17
N ASN A 6 -15.40 0.83 -5.87
CA ASN A 6 -16.50 -0.14 -5.87
C ASN A 6 -16.27 -1.28 -6.88
N ASN A 7 -15.45 -1.07 -7.92
CA ASN A 7 -15.06 -2.11 -8.87
C ASN A 7 -13.64 -2.60 -8.55
N ARG A 8 -13.54 -3.60 -7.67
CA ARG A 8 -12.26 -4.14 -7.19
C ARG A 8 -11.42 -4.75 -8.31
N ARG A 9 -12.06 -5.36 -9.32
CA ARG A 9 -11.35 -5.90 -10.48
C ARG A 9 -10.72 -4.78 -11.33
N GLN A 10 -11.47 -3.73 -11.60
CA GLN A 10 -10.92 -2.58 -12.33
C GLN A 10 -9.74 -1.95 -11.58
N TYR A 11 -9.83 -1.84 -10.26
CA TYR A 11 -8.74 -1.32 -9.43
C TYR A 11 -7.48 -2.20 -9.51
N PHE A 12 -7.66 -3.52 -9.44
CA PHE A 12 -6.57 -4.47 -9.64
C PHE A 12 -5.90 -4.30 -11.01
N ASP A 13 -6.68 -4.23 -12.09
CA ASP A 13 -6.18 -4.08 -13.46
C ASP A 13 -5.43 -2.72 -13.64
N GLU A 14 -5.90 -1.65 -13.01
CA GLU A 14 -5.22 -0.35 -13.00
C GLU A 14 -3.88 -0.40 -12.26
N LEU A 15 -3.82 -1.05 -11.10
CA LEU A 15 -2.58 -1.24 -10.35
C LEU A 15 -1.58 -2.10 -11.14
N ALA A 16 -2.05 -3.20 -11.74
CA ALA A 16 -1.19 -4.07 -12.55
C ALA A 16 -0.55 -3.30 -13.72
N ARG A 17 -1.35 -2.49 -14.42
CA ARG A 17 -0.84 -1.64 -15.51
C ARG A 17 0.16 -0.61 -15.00
N THR A 18 -0.17 0.13 -13.95
CA THR A 18 0.71 1.17 -13.39
C THR A 18 2.01 0.55 -12.87
N SER A 19 1.92 -0.60 -12.21
CA SER A 19 3.10 -1.33 -11.74
C SER A 19 3.99 -1.78 -12.89
N LYS A 20 3.40 -2.25 -13.98
CA LYS A 20 4.15 -2.66 -15.18
C LYS A 20 4.84 -1.49 -15.86
N GLU A 21 4.16 -0.35 -16.00
CA GLU A 21 4.66 0.83 -16.71
C GLU A 21 5.70 1.62 -15.91
N TYR A 22 5.55 1.70 -14.60
CA TYR A 22 6.36 2.61 -13.77
C TYR A 22 7.11 1.89 -12.66
N LEU A 23 6.43 1.07 -11.84
CA LEU A 23 7.00 0.51 -10.63
C LEU A 23 8.12 -0.50 -10.94
N SER A 24 7.85 -1.44 -11.86
CA SER A 24 8.81 -2.46 -12.25
C SER A 24 10.05 -1.86 -12.94
N GLU A 25 9.87 -0.82 -13.76
CA GLU A 25 10.95 -0.11 -14.40
C GLU A 25 11.80 0.70 -13.41
N TYR A 26 11.15 1.35 -12.44
CA TYR A 26 11.85 2.05 -11.36
C TYR A 26 12.69 1.08 -10.53
N ILE A 27 12.11 -0.06 -10.13
CA ILE A 27 12.80 -1.08 -9.34
C ILE A 27 13.99 -1.66 -10.12
N ARG A 28 13.86 -1.88 -11.44
CA ARG A 28 14.93 -2.40 -12.30
C ARG A 28 16.19 -1.55 -12.26
N SER A 29 16.08 -0.25 -12.00
CA SER A 29 17.22 0.65 -11.85
C SER A 29 18.08 0.36 -10.63
N TYR A 30 17.55 -0.37 -9.64
CA TYR A 30 18.21 -0.69 -8.38
C TYR A 30 18.45 -2.19 -8.19
N LYS A 31 17.54 -3.02 -8.71
CA LYS A 31 17.60 -4.48 -8.58
C LYS A 31 17.02 -5.12 -9.84
N ASP A 32 17.87 -5.85 -10.55
CA ASP A 32 17.38 -6.72 -11.62
C ASP A 32 16.87 -8.04 -11.02
N LEU A 33 15.62 -8.35 -11.33
CA LEU A 33 14.95 -9.56 -10.89
C LEU A 33 14.90 -10.55 -12.05
N SER A 34 15.17 -11.79 -11.77
CA SER A 34 15.12 -12.91 -12.72
C SER A 34 13.98 -13.88 -12.38
N PRO A 35 13.59 -14.79 -13.29
CA PRO A 35 12.70 -15.89 -12.95
C PRO A 35 13.19 -16.64 -11.70
N GLY A 36 12.27 -16.87 -10.75
CA GLY A 36 12.57 -17.46 -9.45
C GLY A 36 12.94 -16.48 -8.35
N SER A 37 13.22 -15.20 -8.64
CA SER A 37 13.38 -14.17 -7.60
C SER A 37 12.15 -14.09 -6.69
N LEU A 38 12.37 -13.86 -5.40
CA LEU A 38 11.31 -13.79 -4.38
C LEU A 38 10.90 -12.35 -4.13
N VAL A 39 9.64 -12.03 -4.42
CA VAL A 39 9.05 -10.69 -4.27
C VAL A 39 7.93 -10.72 -3.25
N LEU A 40 8.02 -9.87 -2.25
CA LEU A 40 6.98 -9.70 -1.22
C LEU A 40 6.35 -8.31 -1.33
N GLU A 41 5.03 -8.21 -1.30
CA GLU A 41 4.33 -6.95 -1.06
C GLU A 41 3.62 -7.00 0.29
N ILE A 42 3.97 -6.07 1.19
CA ILE A 42 3.31 -5.89 2.48
C ILE A 42 2.23 -4.83 2.29
N GLY A 43 0.97 -5.17 2.65
CA GLY A 43 -0.21 -4.36 2.32
C GLY A 43 -0.65 -4.52 0.86
N CYS A 44 -0.57 -5.72 0.32
CA CYS A 44 -0.74 -6.00 -1.10
C CYS A 44 -2.14 -5.74 -1.67
N GLY A 45 -3.14 -5.55 -0.82
CA GLY A 45 -4.52 -5.45 -1.28
C GLY A 45 -4.94 -6.66 -2.12
N GLU A 46 -5.40 -6.40 -3.33
CA GLU A 46 -5.74 -7.42 -4.32
C GLU A 46 -4.54 -7.94 -5.14
N GLY A 47 -3.32 -7.49 -4.85
CA GLY A 47 -2.10 -8.00 -5.47
C GLY A 47 -1.78 -7.42 -6.87
N GLY A 48 -2.46 -6.35 -7.30
CA GLY A 48 -2.25 -5.78 -8.63
C GLY A 48 -0.79 -5.39 -8.92
N ASN A 49 -0.09 -4.83 -7.94
CA ASN A 49 1.32 -4.45 -8.08
C ASN A 49 2.26 -5.64 -8.31
N LEU A 50 1.86 -6.85 -7.88
CA LEU A 50 2.67 -8.06 -8.02
C LEU A 50 2.57 -8.71 -9.41
N VAL A 51 1.57 -8.34 -10.21
CA VAL A 51 1.31 -8.93 -11.54
C VAL A 51 2.55 -8.91 -12.45
N PRO A 52 3.24 -7.78 -12.70
CA PRO A 52 4.36 -7.74 -13.64
C PRO A 52 5.55 -8.59 -13.16
N PHE A 53 5.71 -8.81 -11.88
CA PHE A 53 6.74 -9.68 -11.32
C PHE A 53 6.38 -11.15 -11.50
N ALA A 54 5.11 -11.53 -11.27
CA ALA A 54 4.63 -12.88 -11.57
C ALA A 54 4.72 -13.21 -13.07
N GLU A 55 4.36 -12.26 -13.96
CA GLU A 55 4.53 -12.39 -15.41
C GLU A 55 5.99 -12.61 -15.82
N LYS A 56 6.95 -12.04 -15.08
CA LYS A 56 8.40 -12.22 -15.27
C LYS A 56 8.91 -13.56 -14.74
N GLY A 57 8.07 -14.35 -14.07
CA GLY A 57 8.43 -15.64 -13.48
C GLY A 57 9.01 -15.55 -12.07
N CYS A 58 8.86 -14.41 -11.39
CA CYS A 58 9.19 -14.29 -9.97
C CYS A 58 8.17 -15.06 -9.11
N GLN A 59 8.61 -15.55 -7.96
CA GLN A 59 7.72 -16.08 -6.93
C GLN A 59 7.19 -14.91 -6.10
N VAL A 60 5.90 -14.64 -6.19
CA VAL A 60 5.29 -13.46 -5.55
C VAL A 60 4.50 -13.84 -4.31
N TYR A 61 4.65 -13.02 -3.28
CA TYR A 61 4.00 -13.14 -1.99
C TYR A 61 3.30 -11.82 -1.66
N GLY A 62 2.06 -11.90 -1.19
CA GLY A 62 1.30 -10.74 -0.73
C GLY A 62 0.78 -10.94 0.69
N ILE A 63 0.93 -9.94 1.54
CA ILE A 63 0.36 -9.91 2.89
C ILE A 63 -0.59 -8.72 2.98
N ASP A 64 -1.81 -8.93 3.43
CA ASP A 64 -2.76 -7.86 3.76
C ASP A 64 -3.63 -8.28 4.95
N ILE A 65 -4.07 -7.33 5.75
CA ILE A 65 -4.94 -7.58 6.90
C ILE A 65 -6.39 -7.88 6.49
N SER A 66 -6.79 -7.49 5.29
CA SER A 66 -8.16 -7.63 4.80
C SER A 66 -8.38 -8.97 4.11
N ALA A 67 -9.16 -9.86 4.75
CA ALA A 67 -9.51 -11.16 4.19
C ALA A 67 -10.17 -11.05 2.80
N GLY A 68 -11.12 -10.11 2.63
CA GLY A 68 -11.80 -9.92 1.36
C GLY A 68 -10.89 -9.47 0.22
N LYS A 69 -9.84 -8.66 0.51
CA LYS A 69 -8.84 -8.30 -0.50
C LYS A 69 -7.96 -9.49 -0.86
N ILE A 70 -7.55 -10.29 0.11
CA ILE A 70 -6.75 -11.49 -0.10
C ILE A 70 -7.53 -12.54 -0.92
N ASP A 71 -8.83 -12.73 -0.66
CA ASP A 71 -9.65 -13.62 -1.46
C ASP A 71 -9.79 -13.13 -2.91
N ASN A 72 -9.93 -11.81 -3.12
CA ASN A 72 -9.90 -11.21 -4.44
C ASN A 72 -8.52 -11.40 -5.12
N ALA A 73 -7.41 -11.23 -4.39
CA ALA A 73 -6.06 -11.41 -4.92
C ALA A 73 -5.88 -12.83 -5.48
N ARG A 74 -6.24 -13.86 -4.71
CA ARG A 74 -6.19 -15.26 -5.16
C ARG A 74 -7.02 -15.49 -6.41
N LYS A 75 -8.26 -14.97 -6.41
CA LYS A 75 -9.17 -15.08 -7.55
C LYS A 75 -8.61 -14.37 -8.79
N PHE A 76 -8.17 -13.12 -8.65
CA PHE A 76 -7.74 -12.32 -9.80
C PHE A 76 -6.43 -12.84 -10.41
N PHE A 77 -5.53 -13.38 -9.59
CA PHE A 77 -4.34 -14.07 -10.06
C PHE A 77 -4.70 -15.34 -10.83
N ALA A 78 -5.59 -16.17 -10.29
CA ALA A 78 -6.08 -17.37 -10.98
C ALA A 78 -6.76 -17.03 -12.32
N ASP A 79 -7.60 -15.98 -12.35
CA ASP A 79 -8.26 -15.47 -13.57
C ASP A 79 -7.25 -15.00 -14.63
N CYS A 80 -6.07 -14.53 -14.21
CA CYS A 80 -4.96 -14.14 -15.10
C CYS A 80 -4.03 -15.29 -15.47
N GLY A 81 -4.25 -16.52 -14.95
CA GLY A 81 -3.35 -17.65 -15.13
C GLY A 81 -1.99 -17.47 -14.43
N LEU A 82 -1.94 -16.67 -13.38
CA LEU A 82 -0.74 -16.39 -12.59
C LEU A 82 -0.79 -17.12 -11.25
N GLU A 83 0.38 -17.41 -10.72
CA GLU A 83 0.56 -17.99 -9.39
C GLU A 83 1.09 -16.93 -8.41
N GLY A 84 0.62 -17.01 -7.16
CA GLY A 84 1.07 -16.14 -6.07
C GLY A 84 0.61 -16.67 -4.72
N THR A 85 1.37 -16.40 -3.68
CA THR A 85 1.04 -16.76 -2.30
C THR A 85 0.48 -15.55 -1.56
N PHE A 86 -0.79 -15.60 -1.17
CA PHE A 86 -1.48 -14.50 -0.50
C PHE A 86 -1.89 -14.88 0.92
N ILE A 87 -1.45 -14.09 1.91
CA ILE A 87 -1.59 -14.35 3.33
C ILE A 87 -2.43 -13.23 3.96
N CYS A 88 -3.54 -13.62 4.60
CA CYS A 88 -4.33 -12.68 5.40
C CYS A 88 -3.75 -12.64 6.82
N SER A 89 -3.05 -11.56 7.17
CA SER A 89 -2.45 -11.39 8.50
C SER A 89 -2.16 -9.94 8.81
N ASP A 90 -2.18 -9.60 10.11
CA ASP A 90 -1.56 -8.38 10.62
C ASP A 90 -0.03 -8.59 10.64
N PHE A 91 0.68 -7.87 9.78
CA PHE A 91 2.12 -8.03 9.61
C PHE A 91 2.90 -7.82 10.92
N LEU A 92 2.47 -6.88 11.78
CA LEU A 92 3.11 -6.62 13.08
C LEU A 92 3.01 -7.79 14.06
N LYS A 93 2.01 -8.67 13.89
CA LYS A 93 1.73 -9.80 14.78
C LYS A 93 2.07 -11.15 14.18
N MET A 94 2.49 -11.17 12.92
CA MET A 94 2.78 -12.39 12.19
C MET A 94 4.08 -13.03 12.71
N ASP A 95 4.11 -14.37 12.81
CA ASP A 95 5.36 -15.11 12.97
C ASP A 95 6.16 -15.05 11.67
N LEU A 96 7.27 -14.33 11.70
CA LEU A 96 8.12 -14.09 10.55
C LEU A 96 9.28 -15.07 10.42
N THR A 97 9.44 -16.01 11.38
CA THR A 97 10.60 -16.92 11.47
C THR A 97 10.87 -17.66 10.15
N ALA A 98 9.81 -18.12 9.50
CA ALA A 98 9.91 -18.87 8.23
C ALA A 98 10.26 -17.98 7.02
N TYR A 99 10.27 -16.67 7.15
CA TYR A 99 10.43 -15.69 6.06
C TYR A 99 11.73 -14.87 6.12
N ILE A 100 12.52 -15.04 7.19
CA ILE A 100 13.76 -14.28 7.43
C ILE A 100 14.75 -14.50 6.28
N ALA A 101 15.37 -13.40 5.83
CA ALA A 101 16.46 -13.35 4.84
C ALA A 101 16.14 -14.05 3.50
N LYS A 102 14.88 -13.98 3.03
CA LYS A 102 14.44 -14.69 1.84
C LYS A 102 14.25 -13.81 0.61
N TYR A 103 13.71 -12.60 0.77
CA TYR A 103 13.17 -11.83 -0.34
C TYR A 103 14.23 -10.98 -1.03
N ASP A 104 14.22 -11.01 -2.36
CA ASP A 104 15.03 -10.16 -3.23
C ASP A 104 14.46 -8.75 -3.31
N LEU A 105 13.14 -8.64 -3.22
CA LEU A 105 12.42 -7.39 -3.24
C LEU A 105 11.29 -7.40 -2.22
N ILE A 106 11.19 -6.33 -1.44
CA ILE A 106 10.00 -6.03 -0.63
C ILE A 106 9.38 -4.72 -1.12
N ILE A 107 8.09 -4.75 -1.39
CA ILE A 107 7.29 -3.59 -1.81
C ILE A 107 6.37 -3.20 -0.66
N MET A 108 6.31 -1.91 -0.35
CA MET A 108 5.29 -1.27 0.48
C MET A 108 4.75 -0.06 -0.28
N HIS A 109 3.52 -0.15 -0.76
CA HIS A 109 2.89 0.91 -1.53
C HIS A 109 1.62 1.37 -0.82
N ASP A 110 1.59 2.64 -0.38
CA ASP A 110 0.50 3.25 0.38
C ASP A 110 0.16 2.47 1.69
N VAL A 111 1.19 2.17 2.48
CA VAL A 111 1.07 1.39 3.72
C VAL A 111 1.64 2.14 4.92
N ILE A 112 2.86 2.65 4.83
CA ILE A 112 3.60 3.18 5.99
C ILE A 112 2.92 4.40 6.63
N GLU A 113 2.16 5.16 5.86
CA GLU A 113 1.38 6.30 6.33
C GLU A 113 0.17 5.89 7.17
N HIS A 114 -0.25 4.63 7.11
CA HIS A 114 -1.33 4.07 7.93
C HIS A 114 -0.84 3.41 9.22
N ILE A 115 0.47 3.24 9.37
CA ILE A 115 1.06 2.66 10.57
C ILE A 115 1.21 3.75 11.63
N GLU A 116 0.74 3.50 12.85
CA GLU A 116 0.88 4.44 13.97
C GLU A 116 2.37 4.74 14.24
N PRO A 117 2.72 5.99 14.57
CA PRO A 117 4.12 6.42 14.70
C PRO A 117 4.97 5.52 15.60
N GLU A 118 4.40 5.07 16.72
CA GLU A 118 5.05 4.19 17.69
C GLU A 118 5.40 2.80 17.14
N HIS A 119 4.73 2.36 16.09
CA HIS A 119 4.93 1.04 15.47
C HIS A 119 5.77 1.08 14.18
N LYS A 120 6.01 2.27 13.59
CA LYS A 120 6.74 2.39 12.32
C LYS A 120 8.13 1.77 12.35
N ALA A 121 8.90 2.06 13.40
CA ALA A 121 10.26 1.52 13.53
C ALA A 121 10.24 -0.02 13.62
N THR A 122 9.33 -0.60 14.42
CA THR A 122 9.16 -2.05 14.53
C THR A 122 8.75 -2.65 13.18
N PHE A 123 7.78 -2.04 12.50
CA PHE A 123 7.28 -2.48 11.19
C PHE A 123 8.41 -2.52 10.14
N LEU A 124 9.19 -1.45 10.04
CA LEU A 124 10.31 -1.37 9.09
C LEU A 124 11.44 -2.35 9.44
N ASN A 125 11.75 -2.53 10.73
CA ASN A 125 12.77 -3.49 11.16
C ASN A 125 12.32 -4.93 10.85
N GLN A 126 11.07 -5.28 11.11
CA GLN A 126 10.51 -6.58 10.74
C GLN A 126 10.61 -6.81 9.23
N ALA A 127 10.19 -5.84 8.41
CA ALA A 127 10.29 -5.95 6.97
C ALA A 127 11.76 -6.11 6.50
N LYS A 128 12.68 -5.34 7.08
CA LYS A 128 14.13 -5.44 6.78
C LYS A 128 14.70 -6.83 7.08
N MET A 129 14.26 -7.48 8.15
CA MET A 129 14.71 -8.85 8.50
C MET A 129 14.34 -9.89 7.44
N LEU A 130 13.31 -9.64 6.62
CA LEU A 130 12.87 -10.55 5.58
C LEU A 130 13.70 -10.44 4.29
N LEU A 131 14.42 -9.32 4.08
CA LEU A 131 15.32 -9.15 2.94
C LEU A 131 16.49 -10.12 2.98
N ASN A 132 16.82 -10.70 1.85
CA ASN A 132 18.09 -11.40 1.70
C ASN A 132 19.27 -10.38 1.70
N ARG A 133 20.50 -10.89 1.65
CA ARG A 133 21.72 -10.07 1.76
C ARG A 133 21.77 -8.92 0.75
N ASP A 134 21.33 -9.17 -0.47
CA ASP A 134 21.36 -8.21 -1.59
C ASP A 134 19.97 -7.72 -1.95
N GLY A 135 18.98 -7.96 -1.07
CA GLY A 135 17.59 -7.56 -1.26
C GLY A 135 17.38 -6.06 -1.15
N VAL A 136 16.41 -5.55 -1.86
CA VAL A 136 16.02 -4.14 -1.81
C VAL A 136 14.60 -3.97 -1.31
N MET A 137 14.33 -2.85 -0.64
CA MET A 137 13.01 -2.48 -0.18
C MET A 137 12.57 -1.20 -0.90
N MET A 138 11.43 -1.26 -1.56
CA MET A 138 10.78 -0.10 -2.16
C MET A 138 9.60 0.33 -1.30
N ILE A 139 9.61 1.59 -0.89
CA ILE A 139 8.55 2.19 -0.08
C ILE A 139 8.01 3.39 -0.85
N ALA A 140 6.73 3.36 -1.21
CA ALA A 140 6.02 4.48 -1.80
C ALA A 140 4.86 4.91 -0.88
N PHE A 141 4.73 6.21 -0.70
CA PHE A 141 3.67 6.80 0.11
C PHE A 141 3.37 8.23 -0.36
N PRO A 142 2.13 8.72 -0.22
CA PRO A 142 1.83 10.12 -0.44
C PRO A 142 2.46 10.96 0.67
N ALA A 143 3.46 11.77 0.32
CA ALA A 143 4.09 12.64 1.31
C ALA A 143 3.08 13.65 1.86
N TRP A 144 3.09 13.89 3.18
CA TRP A 144 2.13 14.77 3.87
C TRP A 144 2.00 16.15 3.22
N ALA A 145 3.11 16.75 2.79
CA ALA A 145 3.14 18.08 2.17
C ALA A 145 2.67 18.10 0.70
N MET A 146 2.34 16.95 0.10
CA MET A 146 1.79 16.91 -1.27
C MET A 146 0.33 17.38 -1.30
N PRO A 147 -0.19 17.80 -2.48
CA PRO A 147 -1.56 18.33 -2.62
C PRO A 147 -2.64 17.46 -1.99
N PHE A 148 -2.45 16.15 -1.98
CA PHE A 148 -3.40 15.16 -1.49
C PHE A 148 -2.81 14.21 -0.44
N GLY A 149 -1.73 14.61 0.23
CA GLY A 149 -1.05 13.81 1.24
C GLY A 149 -1.90 13.45 2.47
N GLY A 150 -3.00 14.19 2.69
CA GLY A 150 -3.97 13.89 3.74
C GLY A 150 -5.10 12.95 3.32
N HIS A 151 -5.04 12.31 2.15
CA HIS A 151 -6.05 11.40 1.60
C HIS A 151 -7.47 11.99 1.48
N GLN A 152 -7.60 13.32 1.49
CA GLN A 152 -8.89 14.01 1.46
C GLN A 152 -9.74 13.74 0.22
N GLN A 153 -9.19 13.07 -0.80
CA GLN A 153 -9.96 12.61 -1.97
C GLN A 153 -11.08 11.62 -1.61
N ILE A 154 -11.00 10.95 -0.45
CA ILE A 154 -12.05 10.04 0.04
C ILE A 154 -13.30 10.78 0.54
N CYS A 155 -13.23 12.10 0.78
CA CYS A 155 -14.37 12.91 1.23
C CYS A 155 -15.54 12.82 0.24
N ARG A 156 -16.77 12.92 0.76
CA ARG A 156 -17.98 13.00 -0.06
C ARG A 156 -18.16 14.39 -0.64
N HIS A 157 -17.96 15.42 0.19
CA HIS A 157 -18.16 16.81 -0.22
C HIS A 157 -17.01 17.29 -1.12
N PRO A 158 -17.31 17.88 -2.31
CA PRO A 158 -16.26 18.30 -3.26
C PRO A 158 -15.25 19.29 -2.67
N LEU A 159 -15.69 20.24 -1.85
CA LEU A 159 -14.79 21.22 -1.22
C LEU A 159 -13.81 20.59 -0.23
N CYS A 160 -14.16 19.45 0.40
CA CYS A 160 -13.23 18.71 1.25
C CYS A 160 -12.12 17.99 0.46
N ARG A 161 -12.28 17.88 -0.87
CA ARG A 161 -11.28 17.26 -1.77
C ARG A 161 -10.28 18.27 -2.34
N LEU A 162 -10.32 19.53 -1.92
CA LEU A 162 -9.39 20.53 -2.41
C LEU A 162 -7.95 20.17 -2.01
N PRO A 163 -6.96 20.41 -2.92
CA PRO A 163 -5.57 20.19 -2.60
C PRO A 163 -5.14 21.03 -1.40
N PHE A 164 -4.24 20.46 -0.58
CA PHE A 164 -3.65 21.11 0.60
C PHE A 164 -4.61 21.42 1.76
N ILE A 165 -5.91 21.15 1.67
CA ILE A 165 -6.88 21.46 2.76
C ILE A 165 -6.52 20.72 4.07
N HIS A 166 -5.89 19.55 3.98
CA HIS A 166 -5.44 18.76 5.11
C HIS A 166 -4.30 19.42 5.91
N LEU A 167 -3.62 20.44 5.34
CA LEU A 167 -2.57 21.20 6.03
C LEU A 167 -3.12 22.22 7.05
N LEU A 168 -4.42 22.48 7.04
CA LEU A 168 -5.05 23.32 8.07
C LEU A 168 -4.71 22.79 9.48
N PRO A 169 -4.61 23.66 10.51
CA PRO A 169 -4.51 23.20 11.89
C PRO A 169 -5.57 22.16 12.22
N ARG A 170 -5.20 21.14 13.03
CA ARG A 170 -6.07 19.96 13.29
C ARG A 170 -7.50 20.35 13.67
N SER A 171 -7.66 21.28 14.60
CA SER A 171 -8.97 21.71 15.07
C SER A 171 -9.81 22.40 13.98
N LEU A 172 -9.17 23.20 13.12
CA LEU A 172 -9.83 23.85 12.00
C LEU A 172 -10.19 22.85 10.91
N TYR A 173 -9.30 21.90 10.60
CA TYR A 173 -9.57 20.85 9.61
C TYR A 173 -10.73 19.96 10.04
N GLN A 174 -10.72 19.49 11.30
CA GLN A 174 -11.81 18.68 11.84
C GLN A 174 -13.14 19.44 11.79
N LYS A 175 -13.19 20.67 12.30
CA LYS A 175 -14.40 21.49 12.29
C LYS A 175 -14.90 21.76 10.86
N TYR A 176 -13.98 21.98 9.92
CA TYR A 176 -14.33 22.16 8.51
C TYR A 176 -15.01 20.91 7.94
N LEU A 177 -14.47 19.72 8.20
CA LEU A 177 -15.06 18.45 7.75
C LEU A 177 -16.45 18.20 8.37
N GLU A 178 -16.63 18.54 9.66
CA GLU A 178 -17.91 18.47 10.37
C GLU A 178 -18.97 19.40 9.73
N ILE A 179 -18.61 20.66 9.47
CA ILE A 179 -19.51 21.64 8.82
C ILE A 179 -19.90 21.18 7.40
N MET A 180 -18.98 20.55 6.67
CA MET A 180 -19.23 20.03 5.33
C MET A 180 -20.04 18.71 5.33
N GLY A 181 -20.40 18.18 6.50
CA GLY A 181 -21.25 16.98 6.64
C GLY A 181 -20.55 15.67 6.33
N GLU A 182 -19.23 15.60 6.53
CA GLU A 182 -18.51 14.33 6.46
C GLU A 182 -18.88 13.44 7.65
N SER A 183 -18.89 12.11 7.45
CA SER A 183 -19.20 11.17 8.53
C SER A 183 -18.08 11.13 9.58
N GLU A 184 -18.45 10.87 10.84
CA GLU A 184 -17.51 10.74 11.94
C GLU A 184 -16.41 9.71 11.66
N ALA A 185 -16.76 8.55 11.09
CA ALA A 185 -15.79 7.53 10.70
C ALA A 185 -14.74 8.07 9.72
N ARG A 186 -15.17 8.87 8.71
CA ARG A 186 -14.25 9.47 7.74
C ARG A 186 -13.40 10.56 8.36
N ILE A 187 -13.97 11.40 9.23
CA ILE A 187 -13.22 12.42 9.96
C ILE A 187 -12.12 11.76 10.79
N ASN A 188 -12.45 10.70 11.54
CA ASN A 188 -11.49 9.95 12.35
C ASN A 188 -10.38 9.33 11.51
N GLU A 189 -10.70 8.76 10.35
CA GLU A 189 -9.72 8.24 9.39
C GLU A 189 -8.75 9.34 8.92
N LEU A 190 -9.27 10.48 8.46
CA LEU A 190 -8.44 11.60 7.97
C LEU A 190 -7.57 12.22 9.08
N ILE A 191 -8.08 12.29 10.30
CA ILE A 191 -7.32 12.78 11.46
C ILE A 191 -6.25 11.76 11.89
N SER A 192 -6.50 10.45 11.77
CA SER A 192 -5.51 9.41 11.99
C SER A 192 -4.36 9.50 10.98
N ILE A 193 -4.67 9.64 9.68
CA ILE A 193 -3.67 9.84 8.62
C ILE A 193 -2.80 11.08 8.91
N ARG A 194 -3.38 12.17 9.44
CA ARG A 194 -2.60 13.34 9.87
C ARG A 194 -1.56 13.00 10.94
N ARG A 195 -1.87 12.08 11.87
CA ARG A 195 -0.95 11.66 12.93
C ARG A 195 0.14 10.73 12.40
N SER A 196 -0.21 9.86 11.49
CA SER A 196 0.67 8.81 10.96
C SER A 196 1.34 9.18 9.64
N GLY A 197 0.95 10.30 9.00
CA GLY A 197 1.48 10.75 7.72
C GLY A 197 3.01 10.89 7.70
N MET A 198 3.59 10.66 6.54
CA MET A 198 5.04 10.72 6.31
C MET A 198 5.41 12.03 5.62
N SER A 199 6.48 12.68 6.06
CA SER A 199 7.14 13.75 5.32
C SER A 199 8.48 13.27 4.78
N ILE A 200 8.92 13.91 3.70
CA ILE A 200 10.28 13.75 3.16
C ILE A 200 11.06 14.95 3.69
N GLU A 201 11.72 14.79 4.82
CA GLU A 201 12.70 15.73 5.39
C GLU A 201 14.05 15.03 5.51
#